data_cef93509b78e3e4725372332406d32b0
#
_entry.id   cef93509b78e3e4725372332406d32b0
#
_cell.length_a   1.000
_cell.length_b   1.000
_cell.length_c   1.000
_cell.angle_alpha   90.00
_cell.angle_beta   90.00
_cell.angle_gamma   90.00
#
_symmetry.space_group_name_H-M   'P 1'
#
loop_
_entity.id
_entity.type
_entity.pdbx_description
1 polymer ?
#
loop_
_entity_poly.entity_id
_entity_poly.type
_entity_poly.pdbx_seq_one_letter_code
_entity_poly.pdbx_strand_id
1 'polypeptide(L)'
;MALSINRNMTRWIIIVASFIIISLILWNTYVFFQNFKNEERSKMEIWSFAQRDYFQAIQDADLNGNDDVFADLDLALEILNNNNTTPMILINADSTVENYRNIINKTEVDSIHNIKEETYVKENLKALILKYGKENEPIKIENNKQTLYYGNSLLLNKLKYYPLALLLIILLFAAVAYFFYKSAKTADQNKLWTGMAKETAHQIGTPLSSLVGWTEILRNEQVNPEYLKEIEKDITRLQTITDRFSKIGSMPTLDKMDVVKETLDSYEYLKARSSKLIDFEISVPQEHLYVNLNNQLYSWTIENLVKNAIDAMKGKGTLKLAITNDDKYVKISIQDTGKGISKQNFNSVFQPGYTTKKRGWGLGLSLAKRIIEDYHNGKIKVLQSEIGKGTTMQISLKLLS
;
A
#
# COMPACT_ATOMS: atom_id res chain seq x y z
N MET A 1 -5.44 33.01 -17.93
CA MET A 1 -5.78 31.80 -18.69
C MET A 1 -5.44 30.58 -17.78
N ALA A 2 -6.40 30.09 -17.02
CA ALA A 2 -6.18 28.94 -16.11
C ALA A 2 -6.26 27.69 -16.97
N LEU A 3 -5.11 27.03 -17.17
CA LEU A 3 -5.04 25.71 -17.79
C LEU A 3 -5.84 24.72 -16.92
N SER A 4 -7.02 24.32 -17.38
CA SER A 4 -7.76 23.20 -16.81
C SER A 4 -7.01 21.92 -17.15
N ILE A 5 -5.95 21.64 -16.37
CA ILE A 5 -5.16 20.42 -16.54
C ILE A 5 -6.08 19.24 -16.16
N ASN A 6 -6.35 18.38 -17.14
CA ASN A 6 -7.15 17.17 -16.95
C ASN A 6 -6.54 16.35 -15.80
N ARG A 7 -7.34 16.02 -14.77
CA ARG A 7 -6.93 15.31 -13.54
C ARG A 7 -6.10 14.05 -13.81
N ASN A 8 -6.31 13.40 -14.94
CA ASN A 8 -5.52 12.25 -15.38
C ASN A 8 -4.15 12.67 -15.91
N MET A 9 -4.05 13.79 -16.63
CA MET A 9 -2.77 14.34 -17.12
C MET A 9 -1.85 14.73 -15.96
N THR A 10 -2.39 15.40 -14.94
CA THR A 10 -1.60 15.76 -13.73
C THR A 10 -1.02 14.54 -13.04
N ARG A 11 -1.77 13.45 -12.94
CA ARG A 11 -1.28 12.18 -12.36
C ARG A 11 -0.14 11.58 -13.17
N TRP A 12 -0.26 11.53 -14.49
CA TRP A 12 0.79 11.02 -15.36
C TRP A 12 2.06 11.89 -15.29
N ILE A 13 1.92 13.22 -15.25
CA ILE A 13 3.04 14.15 -15.09
C ILE A 13 3.80 13.88 -13.78
N ILE A 14 3.08 13.70 -12.66
CA ILE A 14 3.70 13.40 -11.36
C ILE A 14 4.44 12.06 -11.40
N ILE A 15 3.84 11.02 -11.98
CA ILE A 15 4.46 9.69 -12.08
C ILE A 15 5.74 9.75 -12.93
N VAL A 16 5.68 10.40 -14.09
CA VAL A 16 6.85 10.53 -14.98
C VAL A 16 7.95 11.38 -14.34
N ALA A 17 7.59 12.50 -13.71
CA ALA A 17 8.55 13.34 -12.99
C ALA A 17 9.22 12.58 -11.84
N SER A 18 8.46 11.83 -11.04
CA SER A 18 9.01 11.00 -9.97
C SER A 18 9.96 9.93 -10.50
N PHE A 19 9.61 9.27 -11.61
CA PHE A 19 10.48 8.29 -12.25
C PHE A 19 11.79 8.90 -12.74
N ILE A 20 11.73 10.08 -13.37
CA ILE A 20 12.94 10.81 -13.84
C ILE A 20 13.83 11.18 -12.65
N ILE A 21 13.26 11.72 -11.57
CA ILE A 21 14.02 12.12 -10.38
C ILE A 21 14.71 10.90 -9.76
N ILE A 22 14.01 9.79 -9.58
CA ILE A 22 14.60 8.56 -9.04
C ILE A 22 15.72 8.05 -9.93
N SER A 23 15.51 8.03 -11.25
CA SER A 23 16.54 7.61 -12.22
C SER A 23 17.78 8.49 -12.17
N LEU A 24 17.61 9.81 -12.05
CA LEU A 24 18.72 10.76 -11.91
C LEU A 24 19.51 10.55 -10.61
N ILE A 25 18.83 10.30 -9.50
CA ILE A 25 19.47 10.04 -8.21
C ILE A 25 20.29 8.74 -8.28
N LEU A 26 19.73 7.67 -8.82
CA LEU A 26 20.44 6.39 -8.99
C LEU A 26 21.64 6.51 -9.93
N TRP A 27 21.47 7.23 -11.04
CA TRP A 27 22.55 7.54 -11.96
C TRP A 27 23.68 8.33 -11.28
N ASN A 28 23.35 9.39 -10.57
CA ASN A 28 24.33 10.20 -9.84
C ASN A 28 25.10 9.37 -8.80
N THR A 29 24.38 8.51 -8.05
CA THR A 29 25.00 7.62 -7.06
C THR A 29 25.93 6.61 -7.72
N TYR A 30 25.56 6.08 -8.89
CA TYR A 30 26.44 5.18 -9.66
C TYR A 30 27.70 5.89 -10.15
N VAL A 31 27.56 7.09 -10.72
CA VAL A 31 28.71 7.90 -11.18
C VAL A 31 29.64 8.23 -9.99
N PHE A 32 29.07 8.61 -8.86
CA PHE A 32 29.84 8.88 -7.65
C PHE A 32 30.64 7.65 -7.18
N PHE A 33 30.02 6.47 -7.17
CA PHE A 33 30.70 5.21 -6.84
C PHE A 33 31.87 4.92 -7.81
N GLN A 34 31.68 5.12 -9.10
CA GLN A 34 32.76 4.92 -10.11
C GLN A 34 33.91 5.91 -9.93
N ASN A 35 33.61 7.16 -9.63
CA ASN A 35 34.66 8.17 -9.35
C ASN A 35 35.49 7.79 -8.13
N PHE A 36 34.86 7.33 -7.05
CA PHE A 36 35.60 6.84 -5.87
C PHE A 36 36.49 5.63 -6.19
N LYS A 37 35.97 4.70 -6.99
CA LYS A 37 36.73 3.53 -7.42
C LYS A 37 37.97 3.94 -8.25
N ASN A 38 37.80 4.90 -9.14
CA ASN A 38 38.92 5.44 -9.93
C ASN A 38 39.96 6.19 -9.06
N GLU A 39 39.51 6.92 -8.05
CA GLU A 39 40.39 7.59 -7.10
C GLU A 39 41.22 6.59 -6.29
N GLU A 40 40.59 5.49 -5.80
CA GLU A 40 41.35 4.42 -5.14
C GLU A 40 42.36 3.77 -6.06
N ARG A 41 42.03 3.56 -7.35
CA ARG A 41 42.96 3.05 -8.35
C ARG A 41 44.14 3.99 -8.53
N SER A 42 43.92 5.29 -8.71
CA SER A 42 44.97 6.28 -8.86
C SER A 42 45.90 6.32 -7.64
N LYS A 43 45.36 6.20 -6.42
CA LYS A 43 46.17 6.08 -5.20
C LYS A 43 47.10 4.84 -5.24
N MET A 44 46.56 3.70 -5.69
CA MET A 44 47.35 2.48 -5.77
C MET A 44 48.39 2.53 -6.92
N GLU A 45 48.10 3.21 -8.01
CA GLU A 45 49.09 3.49 -9.08
C GLU A 45 50.24 4.37 -8.55
N ILE A 46 49.94 5.46 -7.84
CA ILE A 46 50.93 6.31 -7.19
C ILE A 46 51.75 5.48 -6.17
N TRP A 47 51.11 4.65 -5.39
CA TRP A 47 51.81 3.76 -4.47
C TRP A 47 52.77 2.78 -5.20
N SER A 48 52.32 2.25 -6.32
CA SER A 48 53.15 1.33 -7.14
C SER A 48 54.35 2.01 -7.75
N PHE A 49 54.24 3.28 -8.17
CA PHE A 49 55.37 4.09 -8.61
C PHE A 49 56.37 4.36 -7.47
N ALA A 50 55.88 4.75 -6.30
CA ALA A 50 56.74 4.96 -5.14
C ALA A 50 57.47 3.66 -4.73
N GLN A 51 56.80 2.50 -4.80
CA GLN A 51 57.43 1.21 -4.54
C GLN A 51 58.52 0.86 -5.55
N ARG A 52 58.29 1.14 -6.83
CA ARG A 52 59.29 0.95 -7.87
C ARG A 52 60.51 1.82 -7.64
N ASP A 53 60.29 3.10 -7.37
CA ASP A 53 61.41 4.08 -7.19
C ASP A 53 62.19 3.75 -5.90
N TYR A 54 61.55 3.34 -4.84
CA TYR A 54 62.21 2.87 -3.60
C TYR A 54 63.06 1.62 -3.85
N PHE A 55 62.55 0.63 -4.59
CA PHE A 55 63.28 -0.59 -4.89
C PHE A 55 64.48 -0.33 -5.80
N GLN A 56 64.34 0.56 -6.79
CA GLN A 56 65.40 0.97 -7.70
C GLN A 56 66.54 1.67 -6.94
N ALA A 57 66.20 2.56 -6.02
CA ALA A 57 67.20 3.25 -5.19
C ALA A 57 68.01 2.30 -4.28
N ILE A 58 67.31 1.29 -3.68
CA ILE A 58 68.00 0.25 -2.89
C ILE A 58 69.00 -0.53 -3.79
N GLN A 59 68.60 -0.89 -5.00
CA GLN A 59 69.45 -1.67 -5.93
C GLN A 59 70.63 -0.84 -6.40
N ASP A 60 70.44 0.46 -6.64
CA ASP A 60 71.52 1.38 -7.04
C ASP A 60 72.48 1.67 -5.87
N ALA A 61 71.97 1.74 -4.63
CA ALA A 61 72.83 1.89 -3.45
C ALA A 61 73.72 0.65 -3.19
N ASP A 62 73.15 -0.55 -3.35
CA ASP A 62 73.91 -1.83 -3.23
C ASP A 62 75.00 -1.97 -4.28
N LEU A 63 74.79 -1.47 -5.52
CA LEU A 63 75.72 -1.59 -6.62
C LEU A 63 76.80 -0.54 -6.57
N ASN A 64 76.53 0.69 -6.11
CA ASN A 64 77.45 1.82 -6.24
C ASN A 64 78.07 2.32 -4.92
N GLY A 65 77.62 1.80 -3.77
CA GLY A 65 78.10 2.20 -2.45
C GLY A 65 77.85 3.68 -2.08
N ASN A 66 76.79 4.28 -2.61
CA ASN A 66 76.55 5.73 -2.51
C ASN A 66 75.38 5.99 -1.57
N ASP A 67 75.68 6.44 -0.35
CA ASP A 67 74.71 6.73 0.68
C ASP A 67 73.80 7.97 0.38
N ASP A 68 74.18 8.83 -0.59
CA ASP A 68 73.43 10.02 -0.99
C ASP A 68 72.06 9.72 -1.68
N VAL A 69 71.88 8.50 -2.18
CA VAL A 69 70.66 8.04 -2.89
C VAL A 69 69.44 8.01 -1.96
N PHE A 70 69.67 7.92 -0.63
CA PHE A 70 68.55 7.87 0.33
C PHE A 70 67.92 9.23 0.63
N ALA A 71 68.61 10.36 0.30
CA ALA A 71 68.10 11.71 0.56
C ALA A 71 66.87 12.06 -0.28
N ASP A 72 66.68 11.43 -1.44
CA ASP A 72 65.52 11.67 -2.35
C ASP A 72 64.34 10.72 -2.11
N LEU A 73 64.42 9.80 -1.14
CA LEU A 73 63.38 8.78 -0.87
C LEU A 73 62.31 9.17 0.12
N ASP A 74 62.42 10.32 0.77
CA ASP A 74 61.48 10.75 1.81
C ASP A 74 60.04 10.78 1.30
N LEU A 75 59.84 11.30 0.07
CA LEU A 75 58.52 11.34 -0.56
C LEU A 75 57.99 9.93 -0.87
N ALA A 76 58.82 9.04 -1.41
CA ALA A 76 58.44 7.67 -1.71
C ALA A 76 58.04 6.92 -0.41
N LEU A 77 58.82 7.06 0.64
CA LEU A 77 58.53 6.46 1.96
C LEU A 77 57.25 7.03 2.56
N GLU A 78 57.02 8.33 2.44
CA GLU A 78 55.78 8.95 2.88
C GLU A 78 54.54 8.37 2.16
N ILE A 79 54.62 8.25 0.80
CA ILE A 79 53.53 7.65 0.01
C ILE A 79 53.32 6.18 0.38
N LEU A 80 54.37 5.40 0.53
CA LEU A 80 54.32 3.99 0.89
C LEU A 80 53.69 3.79 2.30
N ASN A 81 53.99 4.70 3.24
CA ASN A 81 53.44 4.63 4.61
C ASN A 81 52.02 5.16 4.74
N ASN A 82 51.57 5.98 3.79
CA ASN A 82 50.30 6.71 3.90
C ASN A 82 49.07 5.90 3.42
N ASN A 83 49.27 4.65 2.99
CA ASN A 83 48.17 3.75 2.68
C ASN A 83 47.54 3.17 3.97
N ASN A 84 46.56 3.86 4.53
CA ASN A 84 45.90 3.49 5.78
C ASN A 84 44.47 2.89 5.57
N THR A 85 43.98 2.80 4.35
CA THR A 85 42.58 2.49 4.08
C THR A 85 42.33 1.36 3.08
N THR A 86 43.25 1.23 2.07
CA THR A 86 43.05 0.26 1.00
C THR A 86 43.82 -1.01 1.29
N PRO A 87 43.14 -2.17 1.39
CA PRO A 87 43.80 -3.46 1.60
C PRO A 87 44.60 -3.83 0.35
N MET A 88 45.86 -4.24 0.53
CA MET A 88 46.73 -4.61 -0.59
C MET A 88 47.70 -5.72 -0.23
N ILE A 89 48.15 -6.46 -1.23
CA ILE A 89 49.22 -7.46 -1.18
C ILE A 89 50.15 -7.28 -2.38
N LEU A 90 51.42 -7.14 -2.12
CA LEU A 90 52.46 -7.09 -3.12
C LEU A 90 53.11 -8.50 -3.22
N ILE A 91 53.15 -9.05 -4.42
CA ILE A 91 53.64 -10.39 -4.71
C ILE A 91 54.80 -10.33 -5.69
N ASN A 92 55.87 -11.03 -5.37
CA ASN A 92 57.03 -11.19 -6.22
C ASN A 92 56.77 -12.20 -7.37
N ALA A 93 57.72 -12.28 -8.35
CA ALA A 93 57.64 -13.20 -9.48
C ALA A 93 57.61 -14.69 -9.06
N ASP A 94 58.22 -15.02 -7.94
CA ASP A 94 58.27 -16.35 -7.34
C ASP A 94 57.00 -16.69 -6.49
N SER A 95 56.00 -15.83 -6.53
CA SER A 95 54.77 -15.95 -5.76
C SER A 95 54.95 -15.78 -4.24
N THR A 96 56.05 -15.24 -3.78
CA THR A 96 56.26 -14.86 -2.37
C THR A 96 55.59 -13.53 -2.08
N VAL A 97 55.10 -13.36 -0.86
CA VAL A 97 54.50 -12.07 -0.39
C VAL A 97 55.66 -11.16 0.04
N GLU A 98 55.80 -10.03 -0.63
CA GLU A 98 56.77 -9.00 -0.29
C GLU A 98 56.26 -8.04 0.76
N ASN A 99 55.02 -7.56 0.56
CA ASN A 99 54.42 -6.58 1.44
C ASN A 99 52.88 -6.78 1.47
N TYR A 100 52.24 -6.44 2.58
CA TYR A 100 50.78 -6.41 2.71
C TYR A 100 50.39 -5.30 3.68
N ARG A 101 49.18 -4.71 3.48
CA ARG A 101 48.64 -3.68 4.35
C ARG A 101 47.13 -3.75 4.40
N ASN A 102 46.56 -3.39 5.56
CA ASN A 102 45.13 -3.23 5.78
C ASN A 102 44.29 -4.46 5.41
N ILE A 103 44.86 -5.69 5.50
CA ILE A 103 44.16 -6.92 5.13
C ILE A 103 43.06 -7.24 6.13
N ILE A 104 43.33 -7.05 7.43
CA ILE A 104 42.38 -7.27 8.52
C ILE A 104 41.94 -5.93 9.05
N ASN A 105 40.64 -5.70 9.06
CA ASN A 105 40.07 -4.49 9.63
C ASN A 105 40.26 -4.53 11.16
N LYS A 106 40.64 -3.44 11.82
CA LYS A 106 40.82 -3.38 13.28
C LYS A 106 39.60 -3.87 14.07
N THR A 107 38.38 -3.72 13.51
CA THR A 107 37.15 -4.25 14.08
C THR A 107 36.99 -5.76 13.91
N GLU A 108 37.63 -6.38 12.94
CA GLU A 108 37.61 -7.84 12.73
C GLU A 108 38.71 -8.55 13.55
N VAL A 109 39.80 -7.84 13.86
CA VAL A 109 40.90 -8.37 14.74
C VAL A 109 40.39 -8.65 16.15
N ASP A 110 39.50 -7.81 16.68
CA ASP A 110 38.91 -8.01 18.01
C ASP A 110 37.99 -9.23 18.07
N SER A 111 37.48 -9.69 16.91
CA SER A 111 36.59 -10.86 16.80
C SER A 111 37.30 -12.15 16.41
N ILE A 112 38.55 -12.09 15.86
CA ILE A 112 39.32 -13.25 15.39
C ILE A 112 40.49 -13.59 16.36
N HIS A 113 40.30 -13.61 17.64
CA HIS A 113 41.22 -14.18 18.63
C HIS A 113 42.72 -13.92 18.36
N ASN A 114 43.17 -12.65 18.27
CA ASN A 114 44.59 -12.26 18.19
C ASN A 114 45.44 -12.97 17.12
N ILE A 115 44.84 -13.37 15.99
CA ILE A 115 45.60 -13.89 14.84
C ILE A 115 46.45 -12.74 14.28
N LYS A 116 47.77 -12.86 14.25
CA LYS A 116 48.63 -11.88 13.58
C LYS A 116 48.26 -11.80 12.13
N GLU A 117 48.20 -10.57 11.57
CA GLU A 117 47.85 -10.31 10.16
C GLU A 117 48.71 -11.15 9.20
N GLU A 118 49.97 -11.36 9.54
CA GLU A 118 50.91 -12.21 8.80
C GLU A 118 50.44 -13.67 8.65
N THR A 119 49.96 -14.28 9.75
CA THR A 119 49.48 -15.66 9.74
C THR A 119 48.22 -15.76 8.87
N TYR A 120 47.30 -14.81 9.00
CA TYR A 120 46.10 -14.76 8.20
C TYR A 120 46.37 -14.61 6.71
N VAL A 121 47.32 -13.73 6.33
CA VAL A 121 47.74 -13.57 4.92
C VAL A 121 48.33 -14.86 4.37
N LYS A 122 49.22 -15.53 5.11
CA LYS A 122 49.85 -16.79 4.67
C LYS A 122 48.80 -17.90 4.46
N GLU A 123 47.86 -18.05 5.37
CA GLU A 123 46.84 -19.10 5.29
C GLU A 123 45.80 -18.81 4.19
N ASN A 124 45.45 -17.54 3.93
CA ASN A 124 44.39 -17.15 3.00
C ASN A 124 44.89 -16.53 1.68
N LEU A 125 46.19 -16.58 1.40
CA LEU A 125 46.78 -15.86 0.28
C LEU A 125 46.08 -16.09 -1.06
N LYS A 126 45.82 -17.33 -1.43
CA LYS A 126 45.10 -17.67 -2.68
C LYS A 126 43.70 -17.09 -2.76
N ALA A 127 42.98 -17.11 -1.66
CA ALA A 127 41.60 -16.57 -1.57
C ALA A 127 41.60 -15.04 -1.68
N LEU A 128 42.61 -14.36 -1.04
CA LEU A 128 42.76 -12.92 -1.06
C LEU A 128 43.12 -12.42 -2.46
N ILE A 129 44.09 -13.08 -3.14
CA ILE A 129 44.47 -12.76 -4.53
C ILE A 129 43.25 -12.88 -5.46
N LEU A 130 42.47 -13.97 -5.34
CA LEU A 130 41.28 -14.20 -6.16
C LEU A 130 40.22 -13.15 -5.87
N LYS A 131 40.02 -12.77 -4.59
CA LYS A 131 39.08 -11.74 -4.18
C LYS A 131 39.46 -10.37 -4.75
N TYR A 132 40.70 -9.94 -4.51
CA TYR A 132 41.17 -8.63 -4.95
C TYR A 132 41.26 -8.52 -6.46
N GLY A 133 41.68 -9.58 -7.17
CA GLY A 133 41.70 -9.63 -8.62
C GLY A 133 40.31 -9.58 -9.27
N LYS A 134 39.22 -9.97 -8.53
CA LYS A 134 37.84 -9.76 -8.97
C LYS A 134 37.32 -8.35 -8.67
N GLU A 135 37.81 -7.73 -7.60
CA GLU A 135 37.37 -6.40 -7.19
C GLU A 135 38.04 -5.32 -8.05
N ASN A 136 39.35 -5.45 -8.30
CA ASN A 136 40.16 -4.49 -9.05
C ASN A 136 41.19 -5.20 -9.95
N GLU A 137 41.50 -4.58 -11.08
CA GLU A 137 42.53 -5.07 -11.95
C GLU A 137 43.92 -4.88 -11.30
N PRO A 138 44.75 -5.95 -11.16
CA PRO A 138 46.03 -5.88 -10.51
C PRO A 138 47.00 -4.93 -11.26
N ILE A 139 47.85 -4.24 -10.51
CA ILE A 139 48.89 -3.34 -11.08
C ILE A 139 50.21 -4.08 -11.16
N LYS A 140 50.78 -4.19 -12.37
CA LYS A 140 52.06 -4.81 -12.60
C LYS A 140 53.20 -3.77 -12.48
N ILE A 141 54.20 -4.08 -11.69
CA ILE A 141 55.39 -3.26 -11.52
C ILE A 141 56.51 -3.90 -12.34
N GLU A 142 56.72 -3.38 -13.56
CA GLU A 142 57.54 -4.04 -14.61
C GLU A 142 59.00 -4.26 -14.22
N ASN A 143 59.65 -3.29 -13.57
CA ASN A 143 61.09 -3.36 -13.26
C ASN A 143 61.43 -4.50 -12.28
N ASN A 144 60.51 -4.80 -11.34
CA ASN A 144 60.73 -5.79 -10.27
C ASN A 144 59.97 -7.10 -10.50
N LYS A 145 59.22 -7.22 -11.61
CA LYS A 145 58.31 -8.33 -11.89
C LYS A 145 57.32 -8.60 -10.73
N GLN A 146 57.00 -7.55 -9.99
CA GLN A 146 56.05 -7.62 -8.88
C GLN A 146 54.65 -7.33 -9.38
N THR A 147 53.64 -7.86 -8.65
CA THR A 147 52.20 -7.62 -8.92
C THR A 147 51.54 -7.16 -7.66
N LEU A 148 50.92 -5.98 -7.73
CA LEU A 148 50.12 -5.41 -6.64
C LEU A 148 48.64 -5.80 -6.79
N TYR A 149 48.13 -6.61 -5.87
CA TYR A 149 46.72 -6.91 -5.73
C TYR A 149 46.16 -6.03 -4.64
N TYR A 150 45.02 -5.35 -4.90
CA TYR A 150 44.36 -4.48 -3.93
C TYR A 150 42.87 -4.68 -3.95
N GLY A 151 42.28 -4.65 -2.79
CA GLY A 151 40.82 -4.75 -2.59
C GLY A 151 40.16 -3.39 -2.42
N ASN A 152 38.86 -3.38 -2.38
CA ASN A 152 38.10 -2.18 -2.08
C ASN A 152 38.30 -1.77 -0.63
N SER A 153 38.42 -0.46 -0.36
CA SER A 153 38.46 0.06 0.99
C SER A 153 37.13 -0.21 1.72
N LEU A 154 37.15 -0.11 3.05
CA LEU A 154 35.95 -0.25 3.87
C LEU A 154 34.84 0.72 3.45
N LEU A 155 35.23 1.95 3.09
CA LEU A 155 34.32 2.99 2.62
C LEU A 155 33.65 2.59 1.31
N LEU A 156 34.43 2.12 0.32
CA LEU A 156 33.93 1.69 -0.98
C LEU A 156 32.99 0.49 -0.84
N ASN A 157 33.31 -0.45 0.04
CA ASN A 157 32.43 -1.58 0.35
C ASN A 157 31.09 -1.17 0.98
N LYS A 158 31.09 -0.14 1.83
CA LYS A 158 29.85 0.45 2.36
C LYS A 158 29.07 1.17 1.27
N LEU A 159 29.73 1.98 0.44
CA LEU A 159 29.10 2.74 -0.64
C LEU A 159 28.39 1.84 -1.68
N LYS A 160 28.84 0.61 -1.86
CA LYS A 160 28.18 -0.38 -2.73
C LYS A 160 26.70 -0.60 -2.39
N TYR A 161 26.30 -0.48 -1.12
CA TYR A 161 24.93 -0.69 -0.68
C TYR A 161 24.08 0.58 -0.64
N TYR A 162 24.67 1.76 -0.88
CA TYR A 162 23.96 3.04 -0.84
C TYR A 162 22.77 3.12 -1.83
N PRO A 163 22.91 2.66 -3.11
CA PRO A 163 21.78 2.69 -4.02
C PRO A 163 20.58 1.87 -3.54
N LEU A 164 20.84 0.72 -2.93
CA LEU A 164 19.81 -0.14 -2.37
C LEU A 164 19.13 0.51 -1.16
N ALA A 165 19.92 1.07 -0.24
CA ALA A 165 19.41 1.78 0.93
C ALA A 165 18.51 2.97 0.52
N LEU A 166 18.97 3.76 -0.46
CA LEU A 166 18.22 4.88 -0.99
C LEU A 166 16.89 4.44 -1.61
N LEU A 167 16.90 3.37 -2.40
CA LEU A 167 15.69 2.81 -3.01
C LEU A 167 14.69 2.36 -1.95
N LEU A 168 15.14 1.70 -0.89
CA LEU A 168 14.29 1.29 0.23
C LEU A 168 13.67 2.50 0.95
N ILE A 169 14.44 3.57 1.17
CA ILE A 169 13.93 4.81 1.78
C ILE A 169 12.84 5.44 0.89
N ILE A 170 13.05 5.51 -0.42
CA ILE A 170 12.08 6.05 -1.37
C ILE A 170 10.78 5.22 -1.36
N LEU A 171 10.89 3.88 -1.37
CA LEU A 171 9.73 2.99 -1.30
C LEU A 171 8.96 3.15 0.02
N LEU A 172 9.67 3.27 1.14
CA LEU A 172 9.06 3.51 2.44
C LEU A 172 8.29 4.84 2.47
N PHE A 173 8.92 5.90 1.97
CA PHE A 173 8.28 7.22 1.87
C PHE A 173 7.03 7.19 0.98
N ALA A 174 7.11 6.53 -0.18
CA ALA A 174 5.98 6.36 -1.09
C ALA A 174 4.82 5.58 -0.43
N ALA A 175 5.14 4.53 0.33
CA ALA A 175 4.15 3.77 1.09
C ALA A 175 3.45 4.63 2.15
N VAL A 176 4.22 5.39 2.95
CA VAL A 176 3.68 6.30 3.96
C VAL A 176 2.78 7.36 3.32
N ALA A 177 3.24 8.00 2.25
CA ALA A 177 2.46 9.00 1.52
C ALA A 177 1.15 8.42 0.95
N TYR A 178 1.20 7.20 0.42
CA TYR A 178 0.00 6.50 -0.07
C TYR A 178 -1.02 6.22 1.05
N PHE A 179 -0.56 5.71 2.20
CA PHE A 179 -1.44 5.46 3.34
C PHE A 179 -2.04 6.74 3.89
N PHE A 180 -1.23 7.80 4.00
CA PHE A 180 -1.72 9.11 4.44
C PHE A 180 -2.77 9.68 3.49
N TYR A 181 -2.52 9.64 2.17
CA TYR A 181 -3.49 10.06 1.16
C TYR A 181 -4.80 9.27 1.24
N LYS A 182 -4.71 7.95 1.38
CA LYS A 182 -5.87 7.07 1.52
C LYS A 182 -6.67 7.40 2.77
N SER A 183 -6.00 7.60 3.90
CA SER A 183 -6.62 7.95 5.17
C SER A 183 -7.33 9.30 5.11
N ALA A 184 -6.65 10.33 4.58
CA ALA A 184 -7.22 11.66 4.42
C ALA A 184 -8.47 11.64 3.52
N LYS A 185 -8.42 10.93 2.39
CA LYS A 185 -9.56 10.79 1.49
C LYS A 185 -10.76 10.10 2.17
N THR A 186 -10.52 9.08 2.98
CA THR A 186 -11.59 8.38 3.73
C THR A 186 -12.18 9.31 4.79
N ALA A 187 -11.34 10.06 5.50
CA ALA A 187 -11.79 11.02 6.50
C ALA A 187 -12.67 12.13 5.89
N ASP A 188 -12.29 12.69 4.74
CA ASP A 188 -13.08 13.70 4.02
C ASP A 188 -14.45 13.15 3.58
N GLN A 189 -14.47 11.93 3.05
CA GLN A 189 -15.73 11.26 2.68
C GLN A 189 -16.62 11.03 3.90
N ASN A 190 -16.06 10.60 5.02
CA ASN A 190 -16.81 10.39 6.26
C ASN A 190 -17.37 11.69 6.81
N LYS A 191 -16.60 12.78 6.79
CA LYS A 191 -17.05 14.10 7.21
C LYS A 191 -18.22 14.61 6.37
N LEU A 192 -18.16 14.46 5.06
CA LEU A 192 -19.25 14.82 4.15
C LEU A 192 -20.52 14.03 4.45
N TRP A 193 -20.41 12.70 4.59
CA TRP A 193 -21.56 11.86 4.91
C TRP A 193 -22.20 12.21 6.25
N THR A 194 -21.39 12.42 7.29
CA THR A 194 -21.87 12.78 8.62
C THR A 194 -22.57 14.14 8.60
N GLY A 195 -21.97 15.12 7.91
CA GLY A 195 -22.58 16.46 7.76
C GLY A 195 -23.91 16.40 7.02
N MET A 196 -23.95 15.74 5.85
CA MET A 196 -25.19 15.59 5.08
C MET A 196 -26.27 14.83 5.87
N ALA A 197 -25.92 13.74 6.55
CA ALA A 197 -26.88 12.94 7.30
C ALA A 197 -27.50 13.75 8.46
N LYS A 198 -26.65 14.45 9.23
CA LYS A 198 -27.11 15.28 10.35
C LYS A 198 -28.00 16.42 9.87
N GLU A 199 -27.60 17.11 8.81
CA GLU A 199 -28.36 18.23 8.23
C GLU A 199 -29.70 17.75 7.68
N THR A 200 -29.73 16.63 6.92
CA THR A 200 -30.98 16.07 6.37
C THR A 200 -31.92 15.65 7.49
N ALA A 201 -31.42 14.97 8.55
CA ALA A 201 -32.22 14.58 9.68
C ALA A 201 -32.81 15.79 10.39
N HIS A 202 -32.05 16.87 10.56
CA HIS A 202 -32.54 18.09 11.21
C HIS A 202 -33.58 18.83 10.38
N GLN A 203 -33.33 19.02 9.07
CA GLN A 203 -34.23 19.72 8.17
C GLN A 203 -35.53 18.98 7.91
N ILE A 204 -35.56 17.65 7.97
CA ILE A 204 -36.78 16.86 7.89
C ILE A 204 -37.47 16.78 9.26
N GLY A 205 -36.72 16.67 10.34
CA GLY A 205 -37.26 16.52 11.70
C GLY A 205 -38.12 17.70 12.15
N THR A 206 -37.75 18.94 11.78
CA THR A 206 -38.47 20.15 12.15
C THR A 206 -39.89 20.21 11.54
N PRO A 207 -40.10 20.09 10.22
CA PRO A 207 -41.44 20.06 9.63
C PRO A 207 -42.24 18.80 10.06
N LEU A 208 -41.53 17.70 10.30
CA LEU A 208 -42.14 16.47 10.76
C LEU A 208 -42.80 16.64 12.15
N SER A 209 -42.10 17.29 13.09
CA SER A 209 -42.65 17.61 14.41
C SER A 209 -43.87 18.49 14.30
N SER A 210 -43.89 19.44 13.37
CA SER A 210 -45.05 20.28 13.09
C SER A 210 -46.24 19.45 12.54
N LEU A 211 -45.98 18.50 11.62
CA LEU A 211 -47.00 17.60 11.08
C LEU A 211 -47.63 16.72 12.16
N VAL A 212 -46.80 16.19 13.09
CA VAL A 212 -47.33 15.46 14.27
C VAL A 212 -48.27 16.33 15.11
N GLY A 213 -47.90 17.58 15.37
CA GLY A 213 -48.75 18.53 16.09
C GLY A 213 -50.06 18.80 15.35
N TRP A 214 -50.03 19.00 14.02
CA TRP A 214 -51.23 19.20 13.22
C TRP A 214 -52.14 17.98 13.21
N THR A 215 -51.63 16.75 13.17
CA THR A 215 -52.47 15.54 13.25
C THR A 215 -53.21 15.44 14.58
N GLU A 216 -52.59 15.88 15.68
CA GLU A 216 -53.21 15.90 16.98
C GLU A 216 -54.35 16.94 17.06
N ILE A 217 -54.18 18.12 16.47
CA ILE A 217 -55.23 19.15 16.35
C ILE A 217 -56.41 18.62 15.52
N LEU A 218 -56.09 18.02 14.33
CA LEU A 218 -57.11 17.46 13.44
C LEU A 218 -57.89 16.30 14.08
N ARG A 219 -57.29 15.54 14.99
CA ARG A 219 -57.94 14.50 15.76
C ARG A 219 -59.00 15.09 16.71
N ASN A 220 -58.70 16.21 17.33
CA ASN A 220 -59.60 16.93 18.21
C ASN A 220 -60.78 17.62 17.45
N GLU A 221 -60.54 18.00 16.19
CA GLU A 221 -61.56 18.58 15.30
C GLU A 221 -62.49 17.53 14.64
N GLN A 222 -62.48 16.27 15.10
CA GLN A 222 -63.31 15.17 14.62
C GLN A 222 -63.27 14.93 13.09
N VAL A 223 -62.12 15.14 12.48
CA VAL A 223 -61.89 14.80 11.07
C VAL A 223 -62.00 13.29 10.86
N ASN A 224 -62.43 12.87 9.66
CA ASN A 224 -62.62 11.47 9.32
C ASN A 224 -61.40 10.63 9.74
N PRO A 225 -61.56 9.63 10.63
CA PRO A 225 -60.45 8.81 11.16
C PRO A 225 -59.61 8.09 10.09
N GLU A 226 -60.23 7.77 8.95
CA GLU A 226 -59.50 7.11 7.85
C GLU A 226 -58.43 8.04 7.22
N TYR A 227 -58.76 9.32 7.06
CA TYR A 227 -57.78 10.31 6.54
C TYR A 227 -56.68 10.54 7.54
N LEU A 228 -56.97 10.67 8.81
CA LEU A 228 -55.95 10.79 9.85
C LEU A 228 -55.00 9.61 9.87
N LYS A 229 -55.53 8.38 9.78
CA LYS A 229 -54.75 7.16 9.74
C LYS A 229 -53.76 7.13 8.57
N GLU A 230 -54.16 7.59 7.37
CA GLU A 230 -53.23 7.66 6.22
C GLU A 230 -52.18 8.74 6.41
N ILE A 231 -52.53 9.90 6.98
CA ILE A 231 -51.56 10.96 7.30
C ILE A 231 -50.53 10.48 8.35
N GLU A 232 -50.99 9.84 9.43
CA GLU A 232 -50.13 9.28 10.48
C GLU A 232 -49.15 8.20 9.92
N LYS A 233 -49.61 7.42 8.96
CA LYS A 233 -48.80 6.43 8.29
C LYS A 233 -47.67 7.07 7.48
N ASP A 234 -47.93 8.17 6.79
CA ASP A 234 -46.91 8.92 6.06
C ASP A 234 -45.95 9.63 7.03
N ILE A 235 -46.42 10.21 8.11
CA ILE A 235 -45.62 10.79 9.18
C ILE A 235 -44.68 9.74 9.77
N THR A 236 -45.20 8.57 10.14
CA THR A 236 -44.39 7.45 10.68
C THR A 236 -43.31 7.03 9.69
N ARG A 237 -43.62 7.03 8.41
CA ARG A 237 -42.66 6.73 7.36
C ARG A 237 -41.55 7.78 7.27
N LEU A 238 -41.87 9.06 7.33
CA LEU A 238 -40.91 10.16 7.36
C LEU A 238 -40.04 10.10 8.61
N GLN A 239 -40.62 9.79 9.75
CA GLN A 239 -39.92 9.63 11.02
C GLN A 239 -38.88 8.50 10.95
N THR A 240 -39.27 7.36 10.39
CA THR A 240 -38.34 6.24 10.14
C THR A 240 -37.18 6.65 9.24
N ILE A 241 -37.42 7.45 8.20
CA ILE A 241 -36.38 7.96 7.31
C ILE A 241 -35.43 8.89 8.08
N THR A 242 -35.97 9.81 8.87
CA THR A 242 -35.18 10.77 9.66
C THR A 242 -34.29 10.06 10.68
N ASP A 243 -34.84 9.08 11.40
CA ASP A 243 -34.10 8.25 12.37
C ASP A 243 -32.96 7.47 11.70
N ARG A 244 -33.19 6.92 10.50
CA ARG A 244 -32.16 6.23 9.71
C ARG A 244 -31.02 7.17 9.32
N PHE A 245 -31.34 8.40 8.87
CA PHE A 245 -30.32 9.40 8.55
C PHE A 245 -29.55 9.87 9.79
N SER A 246 -30.21 10.06 10.92
CA SER A 246 -29.56 10.42 12.18
C SER A 246 -28.51 9.37 12.61
N LYS A 247 -28.81 8.07 12.42
CA LYS A 247 -27.89 6.97 12.73
C LYS A 247 -26.68 6.88 11.83
N ILE A 248 -26.73 7.39 10.59
CA ILE A 248 -25.58 7.45 9.69
C ILE A 248 -24.52 8.46 10.17
N GLY A 249 -24.95 9.48 10.90
CA GLY A 249 -24.07 10.53 11.45
C GLY A 249 -23.27 10.11 12.70
N SER A 250 -23.56 8.94 13.28
CA SER A 250 -22.91 8.42 14.48
C SER A 250 -22.48 6.95 14.30
N MET A 251 -21.56 6.48 15.13
CA MET A 251 -21.21 5.05 15.15
C MET A 251 -22.35 4.27 15.82
N PRO A 252 -23.01 3.34 15.11
CA PRO A 252 -24.09 2.56 15.67
C PRO A 252 -23.54 1.49 16.62
N THR A 253 -24.33 1.16 17.64
CA THR A 253 -24.13 -0.04 18.46
C THR A 253 -24.46 -1.27 17.64
N LEU A 254 -23.66 -2.32 17.76
CA LEU A 254 -23.86 -3.61 17.13
C LEU A 254 -24.18 -4.65 18.21
N ASP A 255 -25.23 -5.43 17.98
CA ASP A 255 -25.64 -6.51 18.86
C ASP A 255 -25.46 -7.86 18.17
N LYS A 256 -25.25 -8.93 18.95
CA LYS A 256 -25.22 -10.30 18.44
C LYS A 256 -26.64 -10.70 18.00
N MET A 257 -26.82 -10.90 16.70
CA MET A 257 -28.15 -11.18 16.10
C MET A 257 -28.07 -12.35 15.12
N ASP A 258 -29.18 -13.05 14.97
CA ASP A 258 -29.35 -14.09 13.94
C ASP A 258 -29.60 -13.43 12.57
N VAL A 259 -28.60 -13.45 11.73
CA VAL A 259 -28.68 -12.81 10.40
C VAL A 259 -29.68 -13.49 9.48
N VAL A 260 -29.95 -14.78 9.64
CA VAL A 260 -30.96 -15.51 8.84
C VAL A 260 -32.31 -14.93 9.12
N LYS A 261 -32.69 -14.85 10.43
CA LYS A 261 -33.97 -14.29 10.87
C LYS A 261 -34.14 -12.84 10.42
N GLU A 262 -33.17 -11.97 10.72
CA GLU A 262 -33.24 -10.55 10.37
C GLU A 262 -33.34 -10.31 8.85
N THR A 263 -32.71 -11.16 8.04
CA THR A 263 -32.80 -11.08 6.58
C THR A 263 -34.19 -11.52 6.10
N LEU A 264 -34.70 -12.61 6.64
CA LEU A 264 -36.07 -13.12 6.30
C LEU A 264 -37.13 -12.13 6.66
N ASP A 265 -37.10 -11.56 7.86
CA ASP A 265 -38.07 -10.58 8.33
C ASP A 265 -38.11 -9.35 7.39
N SER A 266 -36.95 -8.85 6.98
CA SER A 266 -36.85 -7.75 6.04
C SER A 266 -37.33 -8.11 4.63
N TYR A 267 -37.07 -9.33 4.18
CA TYR A 267 -37.45 -9.80 2.84
C TYR A 267 -38.96 -10.06 2.71
N GLU A 268 -39.56 -10.73 3.69
CA GLU A 268 -41.03 -10.98 3.72
C GLU A 268 -41.82 -9.68 3.81
N TYR A 269 -41.32 -8.70 4.60
CA TYR A 269 -41.92 -7.37 4.66
C TYR A 269 -41.97 -6.68 3.29
N LEU A 270 -40.89 -6.84 2.48
CA LEU A 270 -40.81 -6.25 1.15
C LEU A 270 -41.65 -7.04 0.13
N LYS A 271 -41.67 -8.37 0.21
CA LYS A 271 -42.48 -9.24 -0.61
C LYS A 271 -43.95 -8.88 -0.52
N ALA A 272 -44.47 -8.72 0.72
CA ALA A 272 -45.86 -8.37 0.96
C ALA A 272 -46.32 -7.03 0.34
N ARG A 273 -45.35 -6.13 0.05
CA ARG A 273 -45.60 -4.79 -0.50
C ARG A 273 -45.20 -4.63 -1.95
N SER A 274 -44.72 -5.70 -2.57
CA SER A 274 -44.24 -5.68 -3.96
C SER A 274 -45.32 -6.15 -4.93
N SER A 275 -45.08 -5.90 -6.21
CA SER A 275 -45.97 -6.36 -7.29
C SER A 275 -46.10 -7.89 -7.29
N LYS A 276 -47.31 -8.41 -7.49
CA LYS A 276 -47.57 -9.85 -7.69
C LYS A 276 -46.90 -10.42 -8.95
N LEU A 277 -46.32 -9.57 -9.82
CA LEU A 277 -45.61 -9.98 -11.04
C LEU A 277 -44.13 -10.31 -10.75
N ILE A 278 -43.70 -10.20 -9.49
CA ILE A 278 -42.35 -10.58 -9.06
C ILE A 278 -42.44 -11.93 -8.35
N ASP A 279 -41.70 -12.88 -8.86
CA ASP A 279 -41.53 -14.17 -8.22
C ASP A 279 -40.40 -14.09 -7.18
N PHE A 280 -40.67 -14.42 -5.93
CA PHE A 280 -39.77 -14.34 -4.79
C PHE A 280 -39.29 -15.73 -4.39
N GLU A 281 -38.05 -16.05 -4.67
CA GLU A 281 -37.40 -17.30 -4.27
C GLU A 281 -36.51 -17.11 -3.05
N ILE A 282 -36.49 -18.09 -2.15
CA ILE A 282 -35.68 -18.08 -0.92
C ILE A 282 -34.89 -19.39 -0.81
N SER A 283 -33.62 -19.28 -0.49
CA SER A 283 -32.74 -20.41 -0.20
C SER A 283 -31.86 -20.05 1.00
N VAL A 284 -32.22 -20.54 2.18
CA VAL A 284 -31.53 -20.22 3.44
C VAL A 284 -31.20 -21.51 4.22
N PRO A 285 -30.13 -21.52 5.02
CA PRO A 285 -29.82 -22.65 5.90
C PRO A 285 -30.86 -22.76 7.03
N GLN A 286 -30.99 -23.95 7.59
CA GLN A 286 -31.87 -24.20 8.74
C GLN A 286 -31.25 -23.77 10.07
N GLU A 287 -29.94 -23.64 10.12
CA GLU A 287 -29.17 -23.24 11.29
C GLU A 287 -29.22 -21.74 11.54
N HIS A 288 -29.14 -21.36 12.82
CA HIS A 288 -29.02 -19.96 13.23
C HIS A 288 -27.57 -19.47 13.02
N LEU A 289 -27.40 -18.38 12.29
CA LEU A 289 -26.09 -17.79 12.01
C LEU A 289 -25.98 -16.43 12.70
N TYR A 290 -25.10 -16.37 13.70
CA TYR A 290 -24.96 -15.15 14.51
C TYR A 290 -23.84 -14.25 13.99
N VAL A 291 -24.15 -12.96 13.87
CA VAL A 291 -23.22 -11.89 13.49
C VAL A 291 -23.48 -10.65 14.34
N ASN A 292 -22.52 -9.72 14.37
CA ASN A 292 -22.75 -8.42 15.00
C ASN A 292 -23.49 -7.49 14.03
N LEU A 293 -24.70 -7.08 14.36
CA LEU A 293 -25.56 -6.23 13.54
C LEU A 293 -26.16 -5.07 14.31
N ASN A 294 -26.36 -3.95 13.62
CA ASN A 294 -27.40 -2.99 13.95
C ASN A 294 -28.64 -3.31 13.09
N ASN A 295 -29.71 -3.83 13.69
CA ASN A 295 -30.86 -4.31 12.98
C ASN A 295 -31.44 -3.28 11.99
N GLN A 296 -31.67 -2.05 12.44
CA GLN A 296 -32.28 -1.03 11.59
C GLN A 296 -31.48 -0.66 10.37
N LEU A 297 -30.15 -0.54 10.50
CA LEU A 297 -29.24 -0.23 9.38
C LEU A 297 -29.07 -1.43 8.46
N TYR A 298 -29.01 -2.64 9.01
CA TYR A 298 -28.95 -3.86 8.22
C TYR A 298 -30.22 -4.07 7.40
N SER A 299 -31.41 -4.00 8.05
CA SER A 299 -32.68 -4.09 7.34
C SER A 299 -32.83 -3.04 6.24
N TRP A 300 -32.35 -1.82 6.48
CA TRP A 300 -32.33 -0.80 5.46
C TRP A 300 -31.39 -1.15 4.28
N THR A 301 -30.29 -1.84 4.55
CA THR A 301 -29.43 -2.34 3.49
C THR A 301 -30.14 -3.37 2.61
N ILE A 302 -30.80 -4.36 3.22
CA ILE A 302 -31.60 -5.36 2.49
C ILE A 302 -32.71 -4.66 1.68
N GLU A 303 -33.42 -3.72 2.29
CA GLU A 303 -34.44 -2.91 1.60
C GLU A 303 -33.89 -2.19 0.36
N ASN A 304 -32.72 -1.56 0.46
CA ASN A 304 -32.09 -0.86 -0.66
C ASN A 304 -31.70 -1.83 -1.79
N LEU A 305 -31.18 -3.01 -1.46
CA LEU A 305 -30.79 -4.00 -2.48
C LEU A 305 -32.02 -4.58 -3.18
N VAL A 306 -33.06 -4.98 -2.43
CA VAL A 306 -34.30 -5.53 -2.98
C VAL A 306 -35.03 -4.49 -3.85
N LYS A 307 -35.17 -3.25 -3.38
CA LYS A 307 -35.76 -2.16 -4.18
C LYS A 307 -35.00 -1.89 -5.47
N ASN A 308 -33.67 -1.93 -5.42
CA ASN A 308 -32.87 -1.76 -6.61
C ASN A 308 -33.03 -2.91 -7.63
N ALA A 309 -33.18 -4.14 -7.15
CA ALA A 309 -33.47 -5.32 -7.95
C ALA A 309 -34.86 -5.21 -8.61
N ILE A 310 -35.90 -4.86 -7.84
CA ILE A 310 -37.27 -4.65 -8.34
C ILE A 310 -37.30 -3.55 -9.43
N ASP A 311 -36.60 -2.44 -9.19
CA ASP A 311 -36.52 -1.34 -10.16
C ASP A 311 -35.75 -1.75 -11.43
N ALA A 312 -34.71 -2.60 -11.31
CA ALA A 312 -33.97 -3.13 -12.45
C ALA A 312 -34.82 -4.06 -13.33
N MET A 313 -35.75 -4.77 -12.71
CA MET A 313 -36.73 -5.67 -13.35
C MET A 313 -38.00 -4.91 -13.83
N LYS A 314 -38.12 -3.62 -13.54
CA LYS A 314 -39.32 -2.82 -13.85
C LYS A 314 -40.62 -3.43 -13.24
N GLY A 315 -40.52 -4.04 -12.08
CA GLY A 315 -41.63 -4.62 -11.33
C GLY A 315 -42.11 -6.00 -11.82
N LYS A 316 -41.38 -6.67 -12.73
CA LYS A 316 -41.74 -8.02 -13.22
C LYS A 316 -40.46 -8.85 -13.44
N GLY A 317 -40.39 -10.05 -12.84
CA GLY A 317 -39.23 -10.94 -12.96
C GLY A 317 -39.06 -11.81 -11.71
N THR A 318 -37.89 -12.41 -11.55
CA THR A 318 -37.57 -13.28 -10.42
C THR A 318 -36.51 -12.61 -9.54
N LEU A 319 -36.76 -12.57 -8.23
CA LEU A 319 -35.86 -12.09 -7.22
C LEU A 319 -35.52 -13.23 -6.27
N LYS A 320 -34.25 -13.65 -6.25
CA LYS A 320 -33.78 -14.76 -5.42
C LYS A 320 -32.91 -14.26 -4.27
N LEU A 321 -33.26 -14.63 -3.06
CA LEU A 321 -32.46 -14.49 -1.86
C LEU A 321 -31.79 -15.81 -1.52
N ALA A 322 -30.48 -15.81 -1.37
CA ALA A 322 -29.72 -16.97 -0.89
C ALA A 322 -28.80 -16.59 0.26
N ILE A 323 -28.82 -17.38 1.32
CA ILE A 323 -27.87 -17.26 2.44
C ILE A 323 -27.04 -18.53 2.48
N THR A 324 -25.72 -18.36 2.48
CA THR A 324 -24.73 -19.43 2.63
C THR A 324 -23.69 -19.00 3.65
N ASN A 325 -22.98 -19.94 4.26
CA ASN A 325 -21.87 -19.65 5.16
C ASN A 325 -20.65 -20.50 4.81
N ASP A 326 -19.51 -20.01 5.20
CA ASP A 326 -18.27 -20.77 5.34
C ASP A 326 -17.77 -20.63 6.79
N ASP A 327 -16.61 -21.18 7.13
CA ASP A 327 -16.06 -21.18 8.49
C ASP A 327 -15.91 -19.77 9.11
N LYS A 328 -15.87 -18.71 8.30
CA LYS A 328 -15.55 -17.35 8.74
C LYS A 328 -16.63 -16.32 8.42
N TYR A 329 -17.40 -16.55 7.38
CA TYR A 329 -18.31 -15.54 6.85
C TYR A 329 -19.68 -16.12 6.49
N VAL A 330 -20.72 -15.34 6.80
CA VAL A 330 -22.05 -15.52 6.22
C VAL A 330 -22.15 -14.66 4.96
N LYS A 331 -22.68 -15.23 3.88
CA LYS A 331 -22.84 -14.60 2.57
C LYS A 331 -24.33 -14.52 2.23
N ILE A 332 -24.84 -13.30 2.11
CA ILE A 332 -26.22 -13.01 1.72
C ILE A 332 -26.18 -12.53 0.27
N SER A 333 -26.82 -13.25 -0.62
CA SER A 333 -26.88 -12.94 -2.04
C SER A 333 -28.29 -12.61 -2.48
N ILE A 334 -28.47 -11.48 -3.16
CA ILE A 334 -29.73 -11.02 -3.73
C ILE A 334 -29.51 -10.96 -5.25
N GLN A 335 -30.26 -11.79 -5.97
CA GLN A 335 -30.18 -11.92 -7.43
C GLN A 335 -31.48 -11.46 -8.06
N ASP A 336 -31.39 -10.67 -9.10
CA ASP A 336 -32.51 -10.23 -9.96
C ASP A 336 -32.31 -10.65 -11.41
N THR A 337 -33.41 -10.69 -12.16
CA THR A 337 -33.46 -10.94 -13.62
C THR A 337 -33.63 -9.64 -14.41
N GLY A 338 -33.13 -8.51 -13.88
CA GLY A 338 -33.32 -7.20 -14.45
C GLY A 338 -32.32 -6.85 -15.56
N LYS A 339 -32.16 -5.55 -15.81
CA LYS A 339 -31.34 -5.00 -16.90
C LYS A 339 -29.85 -5.29 -16.82
N GLY A 340 -29.33 -5.69 -15.66
CA GLY A 340 -27.91 -5.93 -15.43
C GLY A 340 -27.06 -4.66 -15.32
N ILE A 341 -25.79 -4.86 -14.98
CA ILE A 341 -24.75 -3.84 -14.79
C ILE A 341 -23.51 -4.24 -15.60
N SER A 342 -22.92 -3.31 -16.34
CA SER A 342 -21.66 -3.56 -17.06
C SER A 342 -20.49 -3.73 -16.09
N LYS A 343 -19.50 -4.59 -16.41
CA LYS A 343 -18.32 -4.85 -15.56
C LYS A 343 -17.56 -3.57 -15.16
N GLN A 344 -17.50 -2.58 -16.06
CA GLN A 344 -16.84 -1.30 -15.80
C GLN A 344 -17.48 -0.54 -14.64
N ASN A 345 -18.77 -0.77 -14.38
CA ASN A 345 -19.55 -0.05 -13.37
C ASN A 345 -19.68 -0.79 -12.03
N PHE A 346 -19.12 -2.00 -11.88
CA PHE A 346 -19.25 -2.79 -10.64
C PHE A 346 -18.77 -2.04 -9.37
N ASN A 347 -17.72 -1.24 -9.50
CA ASN A 347 -17.24 -0.41 -8.39
C ASN A 347 -17.94 0.95 -8.35
N SER A 348 -18.31 1.50 -9.51
CA SER A 348 -18.91 2.83 -9.63
C SER A 348 -20.32 2.90 -9.09
N VAL A 349 -21.08 1.79 -9.13
CA VAL A 349 -22.47 1.75 -8.60
C VAL A 349 -22.53 2.02 -7.10
N PHE A 350 -21.44 1.86 -6.37
CA PHE A 350 -21.33 2.16 -4.94
C PHE A 350 -20.82 3.58 -4.65
N GLN A 351 -20.55 4.40 -5.67
CA GLN A 351 -20.15 5.79 -5.46
C GLN A 351 -21.38 6.66 -5.16
N PRO A 352 -21.28 7.60 -4.20
CA PRO A 352 -22.35 8.54 -3.93
C PRO A 352 -22.76 9.32 -5.17
N GLY A 353 -24.06 9.44 -5.41
CA GLY A 353 -24.60 10.16 -6.57
C GLY A 353 -24.65 9.34 -7.87
N TYR A 354 -24.12 8.10 -7.89
CA TYR A 354 -24.23 7.26 -9.08
C TYR A 354 -25.66 6.73 -9.24
N THR A 355 -26.31 7.10 -10.32
CA THR A 355 -27.67 6.64 -10.66
C THR A 355 -27.88 6.57 -12.16
N THR A 356 -28.61 5.57 -12.60
CA THR A 356 -29.14 5.44 -13.98
C THR A 356 -30.62 5.75 -14.04
N LYS A 357 -31.23 6.15 -12.91
CA LYS A 357 -32.67 6.46 -12.79
C LYS A 357 -32.89 7.95 -13.05
N LYS A 358 -34.03 8.30 -13.71
CA LYS A 358 -34.44 9.71 -13.89
C LYS A 358 -34.80 10.41 -12.58
N ARG A 359 -35.20 9.66 -11.57
CA ARG A 359 -35.52 10.13 -10.22
C ARG A 359 -34.76 9.32 -9.20
N GLY A 360 -34.17 9.96 -8.21
CA GLY A 360 -33.38 9.35 -7.14
C GLY A 360 -31.98 9.95 -7.04
N TRP A 361 -31.48 10.05 -5.83
CA TRP A 361 -30.23 10.75 -5.48
C TRP A 361 -28.97 9.89 -5.69
N GLY A 362 -29.13 8.62 -6.09
CA GLY A 362 -28.00 7.70 -6.25
C GLY A 362 -27.29 7.34 -4.95
N LEU A 363 -27.98 7.46 -3.82
CA LEU A 363 -27.37 7.24 -2.49
C LEU A 363 -27.58 5.82 -1.95
N GLY A 364 -28.54 5.05 -2.46
CA GLY A 364 -28.94 3.76 -1.86
C GLY A 364 -27.80 2.74 -1.77
N LEU A 365 -27.08 2.47 -2.87
CA LEU A 365 -25.97 1.50 -2.87
C LEU A 365 -24.73 2.00 -2.16
N SER A 366 -24.42 3.31 -2.26
CA SER A 366 -23.29 3.90 -1.53
C SER A 366 -23.53 3.87 -0.01
N LEU A 367 -24.78 4.06 0.41
CA LEU A 367 -25.19 3.93 1.79
C LEU A 367 -25.15 2.48 2.27
N ALA A 368 -25.67 1.53 1.47
CA ALA A 368 -25.56 0.10 1.74
C ALA A 368 -24.10 -0.32 1.94
N LYS A 369 -23.21 0.19 1.09
CA LYS A 369 -21.77 -0.06 1.23
C LYS A 369 -21.21 0.49 2.53
N ARG A 370 -21.53 1.72 2.88
CA ARG A 370 -21.11 2.35 4.14
C ARG A 370 -21.59 1.55 5.35
N ILE A 371 -22.88 1.18 5.37
CA ILE A 371 -23.45 0.41 6.45
C ILE A 371 -22.70 -0.92 6.62
N ILE A 372 -22.50 -1.65 5.56
CA ILE A 372 -21.88 -2.97 5.63
C ILE A 372 -20.37 -2.88 5.89
N GLU A 373 -19.65 -2.00 5.19
CA GLU A 373 -18.18 -1.98 5.28
C GLU A 373 -17.68 -1.15 6.47
N ASP A 374 -18.24 0.06 6.70
CA ASP A 374 -17.73 0.96 7.73
C ASP A 374 -18.31 0.65 9.13
N TYR A 375 -19.59 0.19 9.21
CA TYR A 375 -20.26 -0.03 10.49
C TYR A 375 -20.28 -1.49 10.91
N HIS A 376 -20.44 -2.45 9.97
CA HIS A 376 -20.53 -3.88 10.29
C HIS A 376 -19.25 -4.66 10.00
N ASN A 377 -18.17 -3.99 9.56
CA ASN A 377 -16.89 -4.62 9.18
C ASN A 377 -17.06 -5.79 8.19
N GLY A 378 -18.10 -5.71 7.36
CA GLY A 378 -18.41 -6.67 6.33
C GLY A 378 -17.88 -6.25 4.96
N LYS A 379 -18.40 -6.89 3.91
CA LYS A 379 -18.10 -6.55 2.52
C LYS A 379 -19.35 -6.65 1.67
N ILE A 380 -19.54 -5.67 0.77
CA ILE A 380 -20.62 -5.70 -0.24
C ILE A 380 -20.02 -5.55 -1.64
N LYS A 381 -20.52 -6.33 -2.59
CA LYS A 381 -20.04 -6.30 -3.99
C LYS A 381 -21.11 -6.72 -4.96
N VAL A 382 -20.95 -6.33 -6.22
CA VAL A 382 -21.58 -7.02 -7.36
C VAL A 382 -20.82 -8.33 -7.56
N LEU A 383 -21.46 -9.46 -7.26
CA LEU A 383 -20.84 -10.78 -7.41
C LEU A 383 -20.74 -11.14 -8.88
N GLN A 384 -21.85 -11.00 -9.60
CA GLN A 384 -21.93 -11.19 -11.05
C GLN A 384 -23.06 -10.34 -11.64
N SER A 385 -22.92 -9.90 -12.86
CA SER A 385 -23.98 -9.23 -13.60
C SER A 385 -23.70 -9.31 -15.10
N GLU A 386 -24.77 -9.48 -15.87
CA GLU A 386 -24.73 -9.46 -17.33
C GLU A 386 -25.90 -8.62 -17.85
N ILE A 387 -25.61 -7.78 -18.84
CA ILE A 387 -26.61 -6.89 -19.42
C ILE A 387 -27.76 -7.72 -20.02
N GLY A 388 -28.98 -7.41 -19.58
CA GLY A 388 -30.21 -8.10 -20.01
C GLY A 388 -30.50 -9.43 -19.30
N LYS A 389 -29.61 -9.92 -18.42
CA LYS A 389 -29.82 -11.18 -17.67
C LYS A 389 -29.98 -10.99 -16.15
N GLY A 390 -29.55 -9.83 -15.64
CA GLY A 390 -29.72 -9.50 -14.24
C GLY A 390 -28.43 -9.29 -13.46
N THR A 391 -28.56 -9.13 -12.14
CA THR A 391 -27.47 -8.84 -11.22
C THR A 391 -27.57 -9.69 -9.98
N THR A 392 -26.43 -10.14 -9.48
CA THR A 392 -26.32 -10.73 -8.13
C THR A 392 -25.46 -9.82 -7.26
N MET A 393 -26.07 -9.24 -6.24
CA MET A 393 -25.40 -8.49 -5.17
C MET A 393 -25.10 -9.43 -4.01
N GLN A 394 -23.93 -9.29 -3.38
CA GLN A 394 -23.53 -10.13 -2.25
C GLN A 394 -23.01 -9.28 -1.11
N ILE A 395 -23.54 -9.56 0.08
CA ILE A 395 -23.05 -9.09 1.37
C ILE A 395 -22.29 -10.25 2.03
N SER A 396 -21.16 -9.96 2.66
CA SER A 396 -20.40 -10.91 3.49
C SER A 396 -20.19 -10.30 4.87
N LEU A 397 -20.60 -11.00 5.92
CA LEU A 397 -20.47 -10.59 7.32
C LEU A 397 -19.68 -11.64 8.09
N LYS A 398 -18.91 -11.21 9.09
CA LYS A 398 -18.10 -12.13 9.90
C LYS A 398 -19.02 -12.93 10.82
N LEU A 399 -18.92 -14.26 10.70
CA LEU A 399 -19.63 -15.19 11.58
C LEU A 399 -19.06 -15.09 13.00
N LEU A 400 -19.94 -15.10 13.99
CA LEU A 400 -19.57 -15.24 15.40
C LEU A 400 -19.55 -16.72 15.75
N SER A 401 -18.44 -17.16 16.28
CA SER A 401 -18.30 -18.52 16.86
C SER A 401 -19.12 -18.69 18.13
#